data_4479ccba93b523d8a500ee4e607eb230
#
_entry.id   4479ccba93b523d8a500ee4e607eb230
#
_cell.length_a   1.000
_cell.length_b   1.000
_cell.length_c   1.000
_cell.angle_alpha   90.00
_cell.angle_beta   90.00
_cell.angle_gamma   90.00
#
_symmetry.space_group_name_H-M   'P 1'
#
loop_
_entity.id
_entity.type
_entity.pdbx_description
1 polymer ?
#
loop_
_entity_poly.entity_id
_entity_poly.type
_entity_poly.pdbx_seq_one_letter_code
_entity_poly.pdbx_strand_id
1 'polypeptide(L)'
;MGSPEKHMKIYFAGSIRAGRDDAAIYEAMITWLRSFGEVLTEHVGDPALSAAGNDGPGDRYIHDRDMAWLFSCDLVVAEVTVPSLGVGYELGWAAALKKPVLCLNRSTAGRSLSAMIAGSPGIQTAAYSSLAEAKTITEEFIRKNAHGSTGSARSI
;
A
#
# COMPACT_ATOMS: atom_id res chain seq x y z
N MET A 1 13.09 -2.92 31.67
CA MET A 1 12.04 -2.16 30.95
C MET A 1 12.34 -2.28 29.46
N GLY A 2 11.57 -3.07 28.74
CA GLY A 2 11.71 -3.19 27.29
C GLY A 2 11.37 -1.86 26.63
N SER A 3 12.20 -1.41 25.68
CA SER A 3 11.81 -0.35 24.77
C SER A 3 10.47 -0.73 24.14
N PRO A 4 9.51 0.20 23.97
CA PRO A 4 8.27 -0.12 23.29
C PRO A 4 8.63 -0.70 21.92
N GLU A 5 8.19 -1.94 21.66
CA GLU A 5 8.32 -2.52 20.32
C GLU A 5 7.68 -1.53 19.35
N LYS A 6 8.50 -1.01 18.44
CA LYS A 6 8.02 -0.08 17.43
C LYS A 6 7.04 -0.85 16.55
N HIS A 7 5.75 -0.63 16.74
CA HIS A 7 4.73 -1.21 15.87
C HIS A 7 4.99 -0.75 14.43
N MET A 8 5.13 -1.70 13.52
CA MET A 8 5.29 -1.43 12.10
C MET A 8 4.06 -0.66 11.59
N LYS A 9 4.32 0.40 10.82
CA LYS A 9 3.27 1.19 10.15
C LYS A 9 3.23 0.84 8.68
N ILE A 10 2.11 0.35 8.23
CA ILE A 10 1.88 -0.10 6.85
C ILE A 10 0.94 0.88 6.17
N TYR A 11 1.34 1.38 5.00
CA TYR A 11 0.47 2.14 4.11
C TYR A 11 -0.09 1.19 3.07
N PHE A 12 -1.41 1.02 3.03
CA PHE A 12 -2.08 0.26 1.98
C PHE A 12 -2.68 1.20 0.96
N ALA A 13 -2.38 1.02 -0.32
CA ALA A 13 -2.91 1.80 -1.42
C ALA A 13 -3.76 0.92 -2.35
N GLY A 14 -4.92 1.43 -2.74
CA GLY A 14 -5.82 0.79 -3.69
C GLY A 14 -6.79 1.81 -4.28
N SER A 15 -7.34 1.51 -5.45
CA SER A 15 -8.30 2.40 -6.10
C SER A 15 -9.62 2.41 -5.34
N ILE A 16 -9.97 3.53 -4.71
CA ILE A 16 -11.26 3.70 -4.02
C ILE A 16 -12.44 3.58 -4.98
N ARG A 17 -12.22 3.88 -6.26
CA ARG A 17 -13.23 3.80 -7.32
C ARG A 17 -13.27 2.46 -8.04
N ALA A 18 -12.48 1.49 -7.61
CA ALA A 18 -12.61 0.11 -8.07
C ALA A 18 -13.97 -0.44 -7.65
N GLY A 19 -14.60 -1.23 -8.47
CA GLY A 19 -15.92 -1.80 -8.17
C GLY A 19 -15.97 -2.66 -6.90
N ARG A 20 -17.14 -3.22 -6.58
CA ARG A 20 -17.39 -3.99 -5.35
C ARG A 20 -16.43 -5.18 -5.13
N ASP A 21 -16.01 -5.85 -6.21
CA ASP A 21 -15.15 -7.03 -6.12
C ASP A 21 -13.75 -6.67 -5.59
N ASP A 22 -13.22 -5.53 -6.02
CA ASP A 22 -11.92 -5.06 -5.58
C ASP A 22 -11.95 -4.50 -4.15
N ALA A 23 -13.07 -3.90 -3.73
CA ALA A 23 -13.27 -3.47 -2.34
C ALA A 23 -13.17 -4.65 -1.36
N ALA A 24 -13.74 -5.81 -1.69
CA ALA A 24 -13.65 -7.02 -0.88
C ALA A 24 -12.21 -7.54 -0.77
N ILE A 25 -11.43 -7.46 -1.85
CA ILE A 25 -10.00 -7.81 -1.83
C ILE A 25 -9.23 -6.84 -0.94
N TYR A 26 -9.48 -5.54 -1.03
CA TYR A 26 -8.83 -4.53 -0.19
C TYR A 26 -9.13 -4.75 1.29
N GLU A 27 -10.40 -4.97 1.63
CA GLU A 27 -10.80 -5.27 3.01
C GLU A 27 -10.11 -6.51 3.56
N ALA A 28 -10.06 -7.59 2.78
CA ALA A 28 -9.40 -8.83 3.17
C ALA A 28 -7.89 -8.64 3.37
N MET A 29 -7.24 -7.88 2.49
CA MET A 29 -5.81 -7.57 2.61
C MET A 29 -5.52 -6.68 3.82
N ILE A 30 -6.30 -5.63 4.03
CA ILE A 30 -6.14 -4.72 5.17
C ILE A 30 -6.32 -5.47 6.50
N THR A 31 -7.38 -6.27 6.60
CA THR A 31 -7.66 -7.08 7.79
C THR A 31 -6.50 -8.01 8.11
N TRP A 32 -5.94 -8.64 7.09
CA TRP A 32 -4.80 -9.53 7.25
C TRP A 32 -3.50 -8.77 7.59
N LEU A 33 -3.24 -7.62 6.95
CA LEU A 33 -2.07 -6.78 7.22
C LEU A 33 -2.02 -6.27 8.66
N ARG A 34 -3.17 -6.08 9.31
CA ARG A 34 -3.25 -5.71 10.73
C ARG A 34 -2.57 -6.71 11.67
N SER A 35 -2.39 -7.95 11.24
CA SER A 35 -1.64 -8.94 12.02
C SER A 35 -0.12 -8.67 12.05
N PHE A 36 0.39 -7.81 11.18
CA PHE A 36 1.80 -7.43 11.11
C PHE A 36 2.09 -6.05 11.70
N GLY A 37 1.08 -5.18 11.77
CA GLY A 37 1.27 -3.82 12.25
C GLY A 37 0.04 -2.94 12.12
N GLU A 38 0.22 -1.64 12.33
CA GLU A 38 -0.81 -0.64 12.14
C GLU A 38 -0.98 -0.33 10.64
N VAL A 39 -2.19 -0.49 10.11
CA VAL A 39 -2.53 -0.10 8.73
C VAL A 39 -3.12 1.30 8.76
N LEU A 40 -2.35 2.28 8.27
CA LEU A 40 -2.69 3.70 8.36
C LEU A 40 -3.87 4.10 7.47
N THR A 41 -4.08 3.39 6.36
CA THR A 41 -5.08 3.67 5.33
C THR A 41 -6.20 2.62 5.31
N GLU A 42 -6.58 2.09 6.45
CA GLU A 42 -7.60 1.05 6.57
C GLU A 42 -8.97 1.41 6.00
N HIS A 43 -9.29 2.72 5.88
CA HIS A 43 -10.52 3.21 5.26
C HIS A 43 -10.63 2.89 3.75
N VAL A 44 -9.52 2.60 3.06
CA VAL A 44 -9.53 2.25 1.63
C VAL A 44 -10.37 0.99 1.37
N GLY A 45 -10.44 0.08 2.33
CA GLY A 45 -11.27 -1.11 2.25
C GLY A 45 -12.71 -0.93 2.72
N ASP A 46 -13.11 0.27 3.14
CA ASP A 46 -14.47 0.53 3.65
C ASP A 46 -15.48 0.52 2.49
N PRO A 47 -16.42 -0.46 2.47
CA PRO A 47 -17.44 -0.53 1.43
C PRO A 47 -18.45 0.63 1.46
N ALA A 48 -18.50 1.40 2.56
CA ALA A 48 -19.35 2.58 2.70
C ALA A 48 -18.77 3.83 2.02
N LEU A 49 -17.49 3.82 1.62
CA LEU A 49 -16.92 4.89 0.81
C LEU A 49 -17.61 4.93 -0.56
N SER A 50 -18.37 6.00 -0.79
CA SER A 50 -19.02 6.18 -2.08
C SER A 50 -17.99 6.48 -3.17
N ALA A 51 -18.18 5.88 -4.35
CA ALA A 51 -17.37 6.16 -5.53
C ALA A 51 -17.40 7.65 -5.95
N ALA A 52 -18.37 8.41 -5.46
CA ALA A 52 -18.56 9.83 -5.78
C ALA A 52 -17.71 10.77 -4.90
N GLY A 53 -17.26 10.34 -3.71
CA GLY A 53 -16.38 11.13 -2.85
C GLY A 53 -16.95 12.47 -2.34
N ASN A 54 -18.27 12.70 -2.48
CA ASN A 54 -18.87 14.03 -2.35
C ASN A 54 -19.26 14.44 -0.92
N ASP A 55 -19.17 13.54 0.06
CA ASP A 55 -19.65 13.82 1.42
C ASP A 55 -18.52 13.78 2.48
N GLY A 56 -17.30 13.96 2.04
CA GLY A 56 -16.13 13.91 2.90
C GLY A 56 -15.40 15.25 3.04
N PRO A 57 -14.29 15.25 3.78
CA PRO A 57 -13.40 16.41 3.89
C PRO A 57 -12.86 16.79 2.52
N GLY A 58 -12.57 18.10 2.32
CA GLY A 58 -12.10 18.63 1.04
C GLY A 58 -10.78 17.98 0.56
N ASP A 59 -10.50 18.10 -0.75
CA ASP A 59 -9.34 17.49 -1.42
C ASP A 59 -8.02 17.78 -0.73
N ARG A 60 -7.82 19.00 -0.26
CA ARG A 60 -6.61 19.41 0.47
C ARG A 60 -6.39 18.59 1.74
N TYR A 61 -7.45 18.39 2.50
CA TYR A 61 -7.38 17.61 3.73
C TYR A 61 -7.03 16.14 3.43
N ILE A 62 -7.68 15.55 2.42
CA ILE A 62 -7.40 14.16 2.00
C ILE A 62 -5.94 14.02 1.59
N HIS A 63 -5.46 14.91 0.72
CA HIS A 63 -4.08 14.91 0.29
C HIS A 63 -3.10 15.01 1.47
N ASP A 64 -3.26 16.00 2.31
CA ASP A 64 -2.32 16.27 3.41
C ASP A 64 -2.31 15.14 4.45
N ARG A 65 -3.47 14.56 4.73
CA ARG A 65 -3.61 13.38 5.61
C ARG A 65 -2.90 12.17 5.04
N ASP A 66 -3.19 11.83 3.79
CA ASP A 66 -2.64 10.63 3.15
C ASP A 66 -1.12 10.77 2.96
N MET A 67 -0.64 11.96 2.62
CA MET A 67 0.80 12.24 2.56
C MET A 67 1.46 12.14 3.93
N ALA A 68 0.83 12.63 5.00
CA ALA A 68 1.36 12.48 6.35
C ALA A 68 1.51 11.01 6.76
N TRP A 69 0.52 10.17 6.43
CA TRP A 69 0.61 8.73 6.64
C TRP A 69 1.72 8.09 5.82
N LEU A 70 1.83 8.45 4.54
CA LEU A 70 2.86 7.94 3.65
C LEU A 70 4.27 8.28 4.16
N PHE A 71 4.48 9.52 4.61
CA PHE A 71 5.76 9.93 5.20
C PHE A 71 6.10 9.15 6.47
N SER A 72 5.11 8.81 7.27
CA SER A 72 5.30 8.13 8.56
C SER A 72 5.39 6.61 8.47
N CYS A 73 4.97 5.99 7.35
CA CYS A 73 4.93 4.54 7.21
C CYS A 73 6.33 3.92 7.11
N ASP A 74 6.44 2.67 7.48
CA ASP A 74 7.65 1.87 7.34
C ASP A 74 7.73 1.15 5.97
N LEU A 75 6.58 0.80 5.39
CA LEU A 75 6.47 0.20 4.07
C LEU A 75 5.09 0.45 3.43
N VAL A 76 5.03 0.24 2.11
CA VAL A 76 3.82 0.41 1.30
C VAL A 76 3.47 -0.91 0.62
N VAL A 77 2.21 -1.30 0.72
CA VAL A 77 1.60 -2.39 -0.06
C VAL A 77 0.48 -1.79 -0.88
N ALA A 78 0.53 -1.97 -2.19
CA ALA A 78 -0.48 -1.44 -3.10
C ALA A 78 -1.10 -2.56 -3.94
N GLU A 79 -2.41 -2.53 -4.10
CA GLU A 79 -3.13 -3.34 -5.09
C GLU A 79 -3.42 -2.45 -6.31
N VAL A 80 -2.78 -2.75 -7.44
CA VAL A 80 -2.73 -1.87 -8.61
C VAL A 80 -3.41 -2.46 -9.85
N THR A 81 -4.26 -3.46 -9.68
CA THR A 81 -5.01 -4.08 -10.78
C THR A 81 -5.89 -3.05 -11.50
N VAL A 82 -6.57 -2.18 -10.73
CA VAL A 82 -7.34 -1.06 -11.29
C VAL A 82 -6.48 0.19 -11.28
N PRO A 83 -6.23 0.79 -12.46
CA PRO A 83 -5.45 2.03 -12.54
C PRO A 83 -6.09 3.17 -11.72
N SER A 84 -5.26 3.91 -11.01
CA SER A 84 -5.66 5.06 -10.22
C SER A 84 -4.57 6.13 -10.25
N LEU A 85 -4.94 7.37 -10.59
CA LEU A 85 -4.02 8.51 -10.55
C LEU A 85 -3.52 8.78 -9.12
N GLY A 86 -4.40 8.66 -8.13
CA GLY A 86 -4.05 8.86 -6.72
C GLY A 86 -3.02 7.84 -6.25
N VAL A 87 -3.27 6.57 -6.53
CA VAL A 87 -2.32 5.49 -6.18
C VAL A 87 -0.98 5.69 -6.90
N GLY A 88 -0.98 6.06 -8.18
CA GLY A 88 0.26 6.35 -8.91
C GLY A 88 1.05 7.51 -8.29
N TYR A 89 0.38 8.56 -7.85
CA TYR A 89 0.97 9.68 -7.14
C TYR A 89 1.63 9.25 -5.81
N GLU A 90 0.92 8.47 -5.01
CA GLU A 90 1.43 7.92 -3.74
C GLU A 90 2.65 7.01 -3.95
N LEU A 91 2.60 6.13 -4.94
CA LEU A 91 3.71 5.24 -5.28
C LEU A 91 4.97 6.00 -5.75
N GLY A 92 4.79 7.06 -6.52
CA GLY A 92 5.88 7.94 -6.94
C GLY A 92 6.57 8.59 -5.75
N TRP A 93 5.80 9.11 -4.80
CA TRP A 93 6.33 9.65 -3.55
C TRP A 93 7.03 8.59 -2.70
N ALA A 94 6.42 7.43 -2.52
CA ALA A 94 7.01 6.35 -1.74
C ALA A 94 8.36 5.91 -2.30
N ALA A 95 8.47 5.76 -3.62
CA ALA A 95 9.72 5.43 -4.30
C ALA A 95 10.78 6.53 -4.13
N ALA A 96 10.40 7.80 -4.27
CA ALA A 96 11.30 8.95 -4.07
C ALA A 96 11.81 9.03 -2.63
N LEU A 97 10.98 8.68 -1.65
CA LEU A 97 11.34 8.59 -0.24
C LEU A 97 12.11 7.32 0.12
N LYS A 98 12.37 6.45 -0.85
CA LYS A 98 13.04 5.16 -0.66
C LYS A 98 12.33 4.25 0.36
N LYS A 99 11.02 4.37 0.45
CA LYS A 99 10.21 3.42 1.21
C LYS A 99 10.21 2.07 0.49
N PRO A 100 10.22 0.94 1.21
CA PRO A 100 9.92 -0.35 0.61
C PRO A 100 8.49 -0.34 0.02
N VAL A 101 8.35 -0.68 -1.25
CA VAL A 101 7.06 -0.67 -1.97
C VAL A 101 6.84 -2.00 -2.65
N LEU A 102 5.70 -2.64 -2.37
CA LEU A 102 5.19 -3.79 -3.09
C LEU A 102 3.90 -3.42 -3.83
N CYS A 103 3.87 -3.63 -5.14
CA CYS A 103 2.66 -3.53 -5.95
C CYS A 103 2.19 -4.92 -6.38
N LEU A 104 0.95 -5.23 -6.05
CA LEU A 104 0.27 -6.47 -6.42
C LEU A 104 -0.70 -6.21 -7.58
N ASN A 105 -0.66 -7.05 -8.59
CA ASN A 105 -1.64 -7.02 -9.66
C ASN A 105 -2.23 -8.41 -9.93
N ARG A 106 -3.54 -8.47 -10.09
CA ARG A 106 -4.27 -9.71 -10.32
C ARG A 106 -4.11 -10.15 -11.78
N SER A 107 -3.44 -11.28 -11.99
CA SER A 107 -3.15 -11.82 -13.32
C SER A 107 -4.40 -12.15 -14.13
N THR A 108 -5.49 -12.54 -13.46
CA THR A 108 -6.77 -12.90 -14.09
C THR A 108 -7.57 -11.70 -14.61
N ALA A 109 -7.17 -10.48 -14.28
CA ALA A 109 -7.89 -9.28 -14.71
C ALA A 109 -7.63 -8.88 -16.18
N GLY A 110 -6.65 -9.50 -16.84
CA GLY A 110 -6.32 -9.25 -18.25
C GLY A 110 -5.80 -7.85 -18.56
N ARG A 111 -5.29 -7.14 -17.56
CA ARG A 111 -4.75 -5.78 -17.68
C ARG A 111 -3.25 -5.77 -17.52
N SER A 112 -2.55 -4.99 -18.34
CA SER A 112 -1.13 -4.73 -18.18
C SER A 112 -0.89 -3.71 -17.08
N LEU A 113 0.15 -3.94 -16.30
CA LEU A 113 0.62 -2.96 -15.32
C LEU A 113 1.22 -1.74 -16.04
N SER A 114 1.03 -0.55 -15.47
CA SER A 114 1.66 0.67 -15.98
C SER A 114 3.17 0.51 -16.10
N ALA A 115 3.74 0.90 -17.24
CA ALA A 115 5.18 0.88 -17.46
C ALA A 115 5.95 1.72 -16.42
N MET A 116 5.36 2.80 -15.93
CA MET A 116 5.96 3.64 -14.89
C MET A 116 6.09 2.92 -13.55
N ILE A 117 5.19 2.00 -13.27
CA ILE A 117 5.22 1.17 -12.05
C ILE A 117 6.12 -0.05 -12.27
N ALA A 118 5.88 -0.78 -13.37
CA ALA A 118 6.64 -2.00 -13.68
C ALA A 118 8.14 -1.75 -13.90
N GLY A 119 8.48 -0.60 -14.46
CA GLY A 119 9.88 -0.21 -14.76
C GLY A 119 10.59 0.55 -13.64
N SER A 120 9.91 0.89 -12.55
CA SER A 120 10.53 1.63 -11.45
C SER A 120 11.46 0.73 -10.63
N PRO A 121 12.76 1.09 -10.50
CA PRO A 121 13.69 0.31 -9.69
C PRO A 121 13.39 0.36 -8.19
N GLY A 122 12.61 1.35 -7.74
CA GLY A 122 12.21 1.52 -6.34
C GLY A 122 10.93 0.78 -5.97
N ILE A 123 10.31 0.04 -6.91
CA ILE A 123 9.02 -0.63 -6.69
C ILE A 123 9.16 -2.12 -7.03
N GLN A 124 8.88 -2.98 -6.07
CA GLN A 124 8.72 -4.41 -6.34
C GLN A 124 7.31 -4.66 -6.86
N THR A 125 7.19 -5.41 -7.95
CA THR A 125 5.90 -5.79 -8.51
C THR A 125 5.73 -7.31 -8.47
N ALA A 126 4.52 -7.78 -8.23
CA ALA A 126 4.19 -9.19 -8.26
C ALA A 126 2.76 -9.42 -8.77
N ALA A 127 2.60 -10.40 -9.66
CA ALA A 127 1.29 -10.85 -10.07
C ALA A 127 0.77 -11.93 -9.11
N TYR A 128 -0.55 -11.96 -8.89
CA TYR A 128 -1.21 -12.99 -8.10
C TYR A 128 -2.49 -13.47 -8.78
N SER A 129 -2.86 -14.71 -8.54
CA SER A 129 -4.10 -15.32 -9.06
C SER A 129 -5.13 -15.57 -7.98
N SER A 130 -4.72 -15.63 -6.70
CA SER A 130 -5.59 -15.85 -5.56
C SER A 130 -5.19 -14.95 -4.38
N LEU A 131 -6.15 -14.70 -3.48
CA LEU A 131 -5.87 -13.96 -2.25
C LEU A 131 -4.80 -14.65 -1.38
N ALA A 132 -4.80 -15.98 -1.34
CA ALA A 132 -3.79 -16.74 -0.62
C ALA A 132 -2.39 -16.50 -1.17
N GLU A 133 -2.24 -16.47 -2.49
CA GLU A 133 -0.97 -16.15 -3.15
C GLU A 133 -0.54 -14.70 -2.86
N ALA A 134 -1.46 -13.74 -2.95
CA ALA A 134 -1.18 -12.34 -2.61
C ALA A 134 -0.67 -12.19 -1.16
N LYS A 135 -1.27 -12.91 -0.22
CA LYS A 135 -0.83 -12.93 1.18
C LYS A 135 0.57 -13.51 1.34
N THR A 136 0.88 -14.62 0.67
CA THR A 136 2.22 -15.24 0.71
C THR A 136 3.28 -14.29 0.19
N ILE A 137 3.06 -13.67 -0.96
CA ILE A 137 3.98 -12.70 -1.56
C ILE A 137 4.20 -11.51 -0.61
N THR A 138 3.13 -11.00 -0.04
CA THR A 138 3.19 -9.84 0.86
C THR A 138 3.92 -10.17 2.17
N GLU A 139 3.71 -11.35 2.72
CA GLU A 139 4.41 -11.81 3.92
C GLU A 139 5.92 -11.90 3.71
N GLU A 140 6.36 -12.45 2.58
CA GLU A 140 7.78 -12.51 2.22
C GLU A 140 8.37 -11.10 2.09
N PHE A 141 7.64 -10.19 1.46
CA PHE A 141 8.04 -8.79 1.33
C PHE A 141 8.18 -8.11 2.70
N ILE A 142 7.21 -8.27 3.59
CA ILE A 142 7.23 -7.71 4.94
C ILE A 142 8.44 -8.26 5.72
N ARG A 143 8.68 -9.56 5.69
CA ARG A 143 9.81 -10.19 6.39
C ARG A 143 11.16 -9.65 5.94
N LYS A 144 11.35 -9.46 4.64
CA LYS A 144 12.58 -8.90 4.08
C LYS A 144 12.82 -7.45 4.54
N ASN A 145 11.77 -6.68 4.74
CA ASN A 145 11.86 -5.25 5.04
C ASN A 145 11.73 -4.92 6.53
N ALA A 146 11.17 -5.82 7.35
CA ALA A 146 11.07 -5.65 8.80
C ALA A 146 12.45 -5.60 9.49
N HIS A 147 13.46 -6.26 8.94
CA HIS A 147 14.82 -6.29 9.49
C HIS A 147 15.73 -5.15 8.99
N GLY A 148 15.25 -4.33 8.06
CA GLY A 148 16.04 -3.23 7.47
C GLY A 148 16.08 -1.94 8.27
N SER A 149 15.44 -1.83 9.43
CA SER A 149 15.39 -0.60 10.21
C SER A 149 16.44 -0.52 11.35
N THR A 150 17.37 -1.48 11.40
CA THR A 150 18.52 -1.40 12.29
C THR A 150 19.81 -1.11 11.51
N GLY A 151 20.12 0.18 11.35
CA GLY A 151 21.51 0.61 11.15
C GLY A 151 21.90 0.92 9.72
N SER A 152 21.88 2.19 9.37
CA SER A 152 23.05 2.88 8.84
C SER A 152 22.88 4.39 8.93
N ALA A 153 23.15 4.94 10.07
CA ALA A 153 23.71 6.27 10.13
C ALA A 153 25.14 6.16 9.61
N ARG A 154 25.39 6.37 8.33
CA ARG A 154 26.71 6.71 7.84
C ARG A 154 26.79 8.23 7.83
N SER A 155 27.54 8.74 8.79
CA SER A 155 28.08 10.09 8.82
C SER A 155 28.78 10.39 7.51
N ILE A 156 28.56 11.60 7.04
CA ILE A 156 29.53 12.34 6.24
C ILE A 156 30.17 13.36 7.16
#